data_1082ec692cc24a44a18abae0a3581693
#
_entry.id   1082ec692cc24a44a18abae0a3581693
#
_cell.length_a   1.000
_cell.length_b   1.000
_cell.length_c   1.000
_cell.angle_alpha   90.00
_cell.angle_beta   90.00
_cell.angle_gamma   90.00
#
_symmetry.space_group_name_H-M   'P 1'
#
loop_
_entity.id
_entity.type
_entity.pdbx_description
1 polymer ?
#
loop_
_entity_poly.entity_id
_entity_poly.type
_entity_poly.pdbx_seq_one_letter_code
_entity_poly.pdbx_strand_id
1 'polypeptide(L)'
;MYKRQYTEDGSKYPDLRDALEKLQLNDASLSFEPESSVALGFGFRCGFLGMLHMEVIQERLEREFDLELVTTLPSVIYNVYKTDGTLVRVDNPHNYPDPASIERAEEPYVKVSIISPNEYVGNIMPMCQNRRGEFKDMQYLDTHLVELHYQMPLNEIIYDFFDTLKARTKGYASLDYEVDQYQPSELVK
;
A
#
# COMPACT_ATOMS: atom_id res chain seq x y z
N MET A 1 7.26 -1.05 0.74
CA MET A 1 6.06 -0.24 1.09
C MET A 1 6.09 1.06 0.31
N TYR A 2 4.97 1.47 -0.29
CA TYR A 2 4.88 2.72 -1.06
C TYR A 2 4.05 3.75 -0.33
N LYS A 3 4.49 5.02 -0.35
CA LYS A 3 3.76 6.19 0.15
C LYS A 3 3.91 7.33 -0.86
N ARG A 4 2.94 8.23 -0.88
CA ARG A 4 3.02 9.47 -1.64
C ARG A 4 3.45 10.59 -0.72
N GLN A 5 4.42 11.37 -1.15
CA GLN A 5 4.93 12.52 -0.43
C GLN A 5 4.72 13.80 -1.25
N TYR A 6 4.11 14.78 -0.64
CA TYR A 6 3.86 16.10 -1.19
C TYR A 6 4.45 17.13 -0.24
N THR A 7 4.85 18.26 -0.77
CA THR A 7 5.18 19.43 0.07
C THR A 7 3.89 20.17 0.43
N GLU A 8 3.79 20.69 1.64
CA GLU A 8 2.66 21.52 2.05
C GLU A 8 2.58 22.77 1.17
N ASP A 9 3.74 23.37 0.86
CA ASP A 9 3.86 24.44 -0.13
C ASP A 9 4.31 23.87 -1.48
N GLY A 10 3.43 23.90 -2.47
CA GLY A 10 3.70 23.37 -3.82
C GLY A 10 4.90 24.05 -4.52
N SER A 11 5.34 25.23 -4.09
CA SER A 11 6.54 25.89 -4.62
C SER A 11 7.83 25.17 -4.25
N LYS A 12 7.83 24.37 -3.19
CA LYS A 12 8.96 23.55 -2.70
C LYS A 12 9.07 22.17 -3.40
N TYR A 13 8.27 21.89 -4.42
CA TYR A 13 8.38 20.63 -5.18
C TYR A 13 9.79 20.39 -5.77
N PRO A 14 10.48 21.40 -6.36
CA PRO A 14 11.86 21.21 -6.83
C PRO A 14 12.82 20.85 -5.69
N ASP A 15 12.66 21.48 -4.52
CA ASP A 15 13.51 21.22 -3.35
C ASP A 15 13.31 19.79 -2.82
N LEU A 16 12.06 19.28 -2.83
CA LEU A 16 11.76 17.91 -2.48
C LEU A 16 12.40 16.92 -3.45
N ARG A 17 12.39 17.21 -4.73
CA ARG A 17 13.07 16.40 -5.75
C ARG A 17 14.55 16.31 -5.48
N ASP A 18 15.22 17.46 -5.32
CA ASP A 18 16.66 17.53 -5.08
C ASP A 18 17.07 16.83 -3.79
N ALA A 19 16.22 16.92 -2.75
CA ALA A 19 16.41 16.25 -1.48
C ALA A 19 16.32 14.71 -1.64
N LEU A 20 15.30 14.22 -2.34
CA LEU A 20 15.12 12.78 -2.62
C LEU A 20 16.28 12.22 -3.46
N GLU A 21 16.74 12.94 -4.48
CA GLU A 21 17.91 12.57 -5.28
C GLU A 21 19.18 12.45 -4.41
N LYS A 22 19.42 13.40 -3.51
CA LYS A 22 20.55 13.35 -2.58
C LYS A 22 20.46 12.20 -1.57
N LEU A 23 19.25 11.93 -1.05
CA LEU A 23 19.03 10.80 -0.14
C LEU A 23 19.25 9.48 -0.84
N GLN A 24 18.81 9.32 -2.09
CA GLN A 24 18.97 8.11 -2.88
C GLN A 24 20.45 7.79 -3.17
N LEU A 25 21.32 8.79 -3.29
CA LEU A 25 22.77 8.56 -3.44
C LEU A 25 23.37 7.81 -2.24
N ASN A 26 22.81 7.99 -1.04
CA ASN A 26 23.27 7.35 0.18
C ASN A 26 22.43 6.12 0.57
N ASP A 27 21.26 5.98 -0.02
CA ASP A 27 20.31 4.92 0.28
C ASP A 27 19.69 4.37 -1.02
N ALA A 28 20.35 3.35 -1.57
CA ALA A 28 19.93 2.71 -2.82
C ALA A 28 18.57 1.97 -2.70
N SER A 29 18.05 1.78 -1.48
CA SER A 29 16.74 1.16 -1.23
C SER A 29 15.59 2.14 -1.38
N LEU A 30 15.85 3.45 -1.34
CA LEU A 30 14.87 4.48 -1.61
C LEU A 30 14.62 4.56 -3.12
N SER A 31 13.38 4.34 -3.52
CA SER A 31 12.92 4.59 -4.89
C SER A 31 11.86 5.69 -4.87
N PHE A 32 11.84 6.53 -5.92
CA PHE A 32 10.80 7.54 -6.04
C PHE A 32 10.48 7.82 -7.51
N GLU A 33 9.24 8.17 -7.76
CA GLU A 33 8.70 8.52 -9.07
C GLU A 33 7.81 9.75 -8.93
N PRO A 34 7.85 10.69 -9.91
CA PRO A 34 6.94 11.84 -9.90
C PRO A 34 5.48 11.38 -9.89
N GLU A 35 4.67 12.05 -9.10
CA GLU A 35 3.24 11.84 -9.05
C GLU A 35 2.50 13.18 -8.89
N SER A 36 1.24 13.22 -9.30
CA SER A 36 0.39 14.40 -9.14
C SER A 36 -0.94 14.04 -8.48
N SER A 37 -1.43 14.96 -7.66
CA SER A 37 -2.73 14.88 -7.03
C SER A 37 -3.54 16.12 -7.34
N VAL A 38 -4.83 15.96 -7.63
CA VAL A 38 -5.73 17.10 -7.87
C VAL A 38 -5.83 18.00 -6.63
N ALA A 39 -5.75 17.41 -5.43
CA ALA A 39 -5.88 18.13 -4.16
C ALA A 39 -4.56 18.70 -3.63
N LEU A 40 -3.44 17.98 -3.85
CA LEU A 40 -2.13 18.29 -3.23
C LEU A 40 -1.08 18.79 -4.25
N GLY A 41 -1.43 18.83 -5.54
CA GLY A 41 -0.49 19.24 -6.59
C GLY A 41 0.54 18.18 -6.94
N PHE A 42 1.78 18.62 -7.21
CA PHE A 42 2.88 17.73 -7.58
C PHE A 42 3.61 17.18 -6.35
N GLY A 43 4.00 15.91 -6.42
CA GLY A 43 4.72 15.21 -5.38
C GLY A 43 5.44 14.00 -5.92
N PHE A 44 5.79 13.06 -5.03
CA PHE A 44 6.49 11.84 -5.40
C PHE A 44 5.85 10.63 -4.74
N ARG A 45 5.78 9.54 -5.49
CA ARG A 45 5.53 8.21 -4.96
C ARG A 45 6.86 7.60 -4.56
N CYS A 46 7.04 7.38 -3.25
CA CYS A 46 8.28 6.86 -2.69
C CYS A 46 8.10 5.40 -2.26
N GLY A 47 9.08 4.57 -2.57
CA GLY A 47 9.18 3.18 -2.12
C GLY A 47 10.15 3.06 -0.96
N PHE A 48 9.72 2.36 0.10
CA PHE A 48 10.48 2.16 1.33
C PHE A 48 10.56 0.67 1.67
N LEU A 49 11.62 0.25 2.35
CA LEU A 49 11.77 -1.12 2.86
C LEU A 49 10.72 -1.46 3.93
N GLY A 50 10.34 -0.48 4.75
CA GLY A 50 9.36 -0.64 5.83
C GLY A 50 9.06 0.67 6.53
N MET A 51 8.28 0.62 7.62
CA MET A 51 7.86 1.81 8.38
C MET A 51 9.05 2.59 8.93
N LEU A 52 10.00 1.91 9.59
CA LEU A 52 11.19 2.56 10.15
C LEU A 52 12.02 3.28 9.08
N HIS A 53 12.19 2.64 7.91
CA HIS A 53 12.89 3.27 6.80
C HIS A 53 12.16 4.54 6.33
N MET A 54 10.85 4.50 6.22
CA MET A 54 10.02 5.65 5.87
C MET A 54 10.18 6.78 6.89
N GLU A 55 10.08 6.47 8.20
CA GLU A 55 10.22 7.46 9.28
C GLU A 55 11.59 8.14 9.25
N VAL A 56 12.68 7.36 9.07
CA VAL A 56 14.04 7.90 8.95
C VAL A 56 14.16 8.85 7.75
N ILE A 57 13.65 8.45 6.58
CA ILE A 57 13.71 9.28 5.37
C ILE A 57 12.87 10.55 5.56
N GLN A 58 11.67 10.44 6.13
CA GLN A 58 10.81 11.59 6.40
C GLN A 58 11.48 12.57 7.38
N GLU A 59 12.01 12.06 8.49
CA GLU A 59 12.72 12.89 9.48
C GLU A 59 13.93 13.60 8.86
N ARG A 60 14.66 12.94 7.96
CA ARG A 60 15.77 13.57 7.24
C ARG A 60 15.29 14.65 6.27
N LEU A 61 14.20 14.43 5.53
CA LEU A 61 13.63 15.45 4.64
C LEU A 61 13.17 16.68 5.43
N GLU A 62 12.57 16.49 6.59
CA GLU A 62 12.13 17.59 7.47
C GLU A 62 13.29 18.33 8.11
N ARG A 63 14.28 17.62 8.66
CA ARG A 63 15.37 18.25 9.45
C ARG A 63 16.57 18.71 8.63
N GLU A 64 16.98 17.95 7.60
CA GLU A 64 18.16 18.29 6.81
C GLU A 64 17.82 19.24 5.65
N PHE A 65 16.59 19.19 5.14
CA PHE A 65 16.17 19.95 3.96
C PHE A 65 15.06 20.96 4.24
N ASP A 66 14.61 21.10 5.48
CA ASP A 66 13.57 22.04 5.92
C ASP A 66 12.29 21.97 5.08
N LEU A 67 11.83 20.73 4.84
CA LEU A 67 10.64 20.42 4.06
C LEU A 67 9.49 19.99 4.96
N GLU A 68 8.38 20.71 4.91
CA GLU A 68 7.13 20.28 5.52
C GLU A 68 6.38 19.34 4.54
N LEU A 69 6.16 18.09 4.98
CA LEU A 69 5.67 17.04 4.11
C LEU A 69 4.25 16.59 4.48
N VAL A 70 3.43 16.44 3.47
CA VAL A 70 2.15 15.73 3.54
C VAL A 70 2.34 14.33 2.98
N THR A 71 2.37 13.32 3.86
CA THR A 71 2.50 11.93 3.47
C THR A 71 1.13 11.27 3.36
N THR A 72 0.83 10.71 2.21
CA THR A 72 -0.43 10.00 1.97
C THR A 72 -0.19 8.56 1.53
N LEU A 73 -1.19 7.73 1.75
CA LEU A 73 -1.19 6.36 1.22
C LEU A 73 -1.41 6.38 -0.29
N PRO A 74 -0.74 5.49 -1.05
CA PRO A 74 -1.08 5.32 -2.46
C PRO A 74 -2.56 4.93 -2.57
N SER A 75 -3.27 5.52 -3.52
CA SER A 75 -4.60 5.05 -3.84
C SER A 75 -4.52 3.70 -4.53
N VAL A 76 -5.45 2.83 -4.19
CA VAL A 76 -5.68 1.61 -4.97
C VAL A 76 -6.30 2.02 -6.30
N ILE A 77 -5.76 1.53 -7.41
CA ILE A 77 -6.33 1.79 -8.73
C ILE A 77 -7.34 0.68 -9.02
N TYR A 78 -8.58 1.08 -9.29
CA TYR A 78 -9.66 0.20 -9.68
C TYR A 78 -9.84 0.20 -11.18
N ASN A 79 -10.14 -0.94 -11.77
CA ASN A 79 -10.54 -1.05 -13.17
C ASN A 79 -12.06 -1.06 -13.26
N VAL A 80 -12.63 -0.06 -13.92
CA VAL A 80 -14.08 0.03 -14.11
C VAL A 80 -14.38 -0.11 -15.59
N TYR A 81 -15.13 -1.14 -15.94
CA TYR A 81 -15.59 -1.41 -17.29
C TYR A 81 -16.98 -0.83 -17.47
N LYS A 82 -17.13 0.01 -18.48
CA LYS A 82 -18.42 0.57 -18.85
C LYS A 82 -19.19 -0.34 -19.79
N THR A 83 -20.50 -0.16 -19.86
CA THR A 83 -21.41 -0.86 -20.76
C THR A 83 -21.08 -0.66 -22.25
N ASP A 84 -20.32 0.37 -22.61
CA ASP A 84 -19.80 0.63 -23.96
C ASP A 84 -18.47 -0.10 -24.26
N GLY A 85 -17.97 -0.90 -23.31
CA GLY A 85 -16.70 -1.63 -23.41
C GLY A 85 -15.47 -0.80 -23.03
N THR A 86 -15.62 0.46 -22.63
CA THR A 86 -14.50 1.33 -22.24
C THR A 86 -13.97 0.95 -20.86
N LEU A 87 -12.65 0.78 -20.73
CA LEU A 87 -11.97 0.63 -19.45
C LEU A 87 -11.57 2.00 -18.89
N VAL A 88 -12.04 2.30 -17.69
CA VAL A 88 -11.65 3.50 -16.92
C VAL A 88 -10.85 3.05 -15.70
N ARG A 89 -9.62 3.55 -15.55
CA ARG A 89 -8.80 3.36 -14.36
C ARG A 89 -9.12 4.46 -13.35
N VAL A 90 -9.63 4.06 -12.21
CA VAL A 90 -10.08 4.95 -11.15
C VAL A 90 -9.11 4.89 -9.98
N ASP A 91 -8.36 5.95 -9.77
CA ASP A 91 -7.46 6.15 -8.64
C ASP A 91 -8.04 7.12 -7.59
N ASN A 92 -9.10 7.82 -7.96
CA ASN A 92 -9.79 8.80 -7.12
C ASN A 92 -11.31 8.62 -7.26
N PRO A 93 -12.06 8.60 -6.13
CA PRO A 93 -13.53 8.51 -6.16
C PRO A 93 -14.22 9.58 -7.03
N HIS A 94 -13.57 10.72 -7.24
CA HIS A 94 -14.10 11.79 -8.10
C HIS A 94 -14.19 11.39 -9.57
N ASN A 95 -13.27 10.51 -10.01
CA ASN A 95 -13.22 10.00 -11.40
C ASN A 95 -14.10 8.76 -11.60
N TYR A 96 -14.86 8.34 -10.57
CA TYR A 96 -15.73 7.18 -10.66
C TYR A 96 -16.90 7.45 -11.61
N PRO A 97 -17.11 6.61 -12.64
CA PRO A 97 -18.19 6.80 -13.61
C PRO A 97 -19.57 6.76 -12.98
N ASP A 98 -20.59 7.23 -13.73
CA ASP A 98 -21.98 7.06 -13.32
C ASP A 98 -22.31 5.57 -13.15
N PRO A 99 -22.84 5.14 -11.99
CA PRO A 99 -23.21 3.76 -11.73
C PRO A 99 -24.06 3.11 -12.83
N ALA A 100 -24.94 3.87 -13.47
CA ALA A 100 -25.77 3.38 -14.57
C ALA A 100 -24.97 3.00 -15.83
N SER A 101 -23.75 3.50 -15.98
CA SER A 101 -22.85 3.21 -17.10
C SER A 101 -21.84 2.11 -16.82
N ILE A 102 -21.85 1.52 -15.62
CA ILE A 102 -20.88 0.52 -15.21
C ILE A 102 -21.43 -0.88 -15.50
N GLU A 103 -20.64 -1.68 -16.21
CA GLU A 103 -20.89 -3.12 -16.40
C GLU A 103 -20.33 -3.93 -15.25
N ARG A 104 -19.04 -3.70 -14.92
CA ARG A 104 -18.34 -4.34 -13.80
C ARG A 104 -17.18 -3.47 -13.30
N ALA A 105 -16.82 -3.70 -12.06
CA ALA A 105 -15.62 -3.12 -11.47
C ALA A 105 -14.70 -4.21 -10.94
N GLU A 106 -13.39 -3.96 -10.99
CA GLU A 106 -12.37 -4.88 -10.52
C GLU A 106 -11.40 -4.16 -9.60
N GLU A 107 -11.01 -4.82 -8.52
CA GLU A 107 -9.99 -4.36 -7.59
C GLU A 107 -8.73 -5.23 -7.67
N PRO A 108 -7.54 -4.66 -7.41
CA PRO A 108 -6.31 -5.44 -7.39
C PRO A 108 -6.24 -6.31 -6.15
N TYR A 109 -5.92 -7.58 -6.36
CA TYR A 109 -5.63 -8.56 -5.32
C TYR A 109 -4.14 -8.78 -5.19
N VAL A 110 -3.71 -9.17 -4.01
CA VAL A 110 -2.33 -9.51 -3.68
C VAL A 110 -2.25 -10.91 -3.11
N LYS A 111 -1.13 -11.58 -3.39
CA LYS A 111 -0.71 -12.77 -2.66
C LYS A 111 0.04 -12.32 -1.43
N VAL A 112 -0.39 -12.80 -0.29
CA VAL A 112 0.14 -12.44 1.02
C VAL A 112 0.80 -13.65 1.64
N SER A 113 2.04 -13.49 2.11
CA SER A 113 2.75 -14.45 2.94
C SER A 113 2.96 -13.87 4.34
N ILE A 114 2.52 -14.60 5.35
CA ILE A 114 2.68 -14.24 6.76
C ILE A 114 3.48 -15.32 7.46
N ILE A 115 4.69 -14.98 7.93
CA ILE A 115 5.50 -15.87 8.75
C ILE A 115 5.30 -15.49 10.22
N SER A 116 4.95 -16.48 11.05
CA SER A 116 4.67 -16.25 12.47
C SER A 116 4.92 -17.51 13.30
N PRO A 117 5.20 -17.37 14.61
CA PRO A 117 5.11 -18.49 15.52
C PRO A 117 3.72 -19.14 15.48
N ASN A 118 3.67 -20.47 15.55
CA ASN A 118 2.44 -21.25 15.40
C ASN A 118 1.37 -20.91 16.43
N GLU A 119 1.77 -20.44 17.62
CA GLU A 119 0.85 -20.02 18.70
C GLU A 119 -0.06 -18.84 18.31
N TYR A 120 0.33 -18.03 17.31
CA TYR A 120 -0.46 -16.87 16.86
C TYR A 120 -1.36 -17.16 15.66
N VAL A 121 -1.32 -18.36 15.09
CA VAL A 121 -2.17 -18.74 13.93
C VAL A 121 -3.65 -18.48 14.23
N GLY A 122 -4.11 -18.84 15.43
CA GLY A 122 -5.49 -18.61 15.88
C GLY A 122 -5.90 -17.14 15.97
N ASN A 123 -4.94 -16.22 16.07
CA ASN A 123 -5.19 -14.76 16.06
C ASN A 123 -5.13 -14.18 14.63
N ILE A 124 -4.28 -14.76 13.78
CA ILE A 124 -4.04 -14.27 12.42
C ILE A 124 -5.17 -14.67 11.48
N MET A 125 -5.62 -15.93 11.52
CA MET A 125 -6.64 -16.42 10.60
C MET A 125 -7.95 -15.61 10.64
N PRO A 126 -8.55 -15.34 11.80
CA PRO A 126 -9.76 -14.50 11.86
C PRO A 126 -9.51 -13.07 11.39
N MET A 127 -8.30 -12.53 11.63
CA MET A 127 -7.93 -11.20 11.17
C MET A 127 -7.94 -11.12 9.64
N CYS A 128 -7.32 -12.11 8.97
CA CYS A 128 -7.30 -12.17 7.51
C CYS A 128 -8.70 -12.39 6.93
N GLN A 129 -9.52 -13.26 7.54
CA GLN A 129 -10.89 -13.50 7.11
C GLN A 129 -11.76 -12.24 7.20
N ASN A 130 -11.65 -11.47 8.29
CA ASN A 130 -12.37 -10.21 8.46
C ASN A 130 -11.94 -9.12 7.45
N ARG A 131 -10.80 -9.30 6.81
CA ARG A 131 -10.25 -8.45 5.75
C ARG A 131 -10.41 -9.07 4.35
N ARG A 132 -11.46 -9.83 4.15
CA ARG A 132 -11.78 -10.49 2.86
C ARG A 132 -10.65 -11.39 2.35
N GLY A 133 -9.78 -11.88 3.27
CA GLY A 133 -8.68 -12.78 2.94
C GLY A 133 -9.17 -14.19 2.66
N GLU A 134 -8.80 -14.70 1.49
CA GLU A 134 -9.02 -16.08 1.11
C GLU A 134 -7.77 -16.90 1.48
N PHE A 135 -7.95 -17.83 2.40
CA PHE A 135 -6.88 -18.75 2.80
C PHE A 135 -6.52 -19.69 1.64
N LYS A 136 -5.24 -19.80 1.33
CA LYS A 136 -4.73 -20.69 0.28
C LYS A 136 -4.09 -21.93 0.87
N ASP A 137 -3.03 -21.75 1.64
CA ASP A 137 -2.34 -22.84 2.33
C ASP A 137 -1.59 -22.37 3.57
N MET A 138 -1.04 -23.31 4.32
CA MET A 138 -0.18 -23.09 5.46
C MET A 138 0.96 -24.12 5.45
N GLN A 139 2.19 -23.65 5.60
CA GLN A 139 3.38 -24.50 5.63
C GLN A 139 4.11 -24.32 6.97
N TYR A 140 4.56 -25.44 7.55
CA TYR A 140 5.45 -25.39 8.71
C TYR A 140 6.89 -25.24 8.21
N LEU A 141 7.52 -24.12 8.55
CA LEU A 141 8.92 -23.87 8.23
C LEU A 141 9.84 -24.64 9.21
N ASP A 142 9.40 -24.72 10.47
CA ASP A 142 10.02 -25.54 11.51
C ASP A 142 8.97 -25.96 12.58
N THR A 143 9.41 -26.44 13.74
CA THR A 143 8.54 -26.86 14.84
C THR A 143 7.76 -25.71 15.49
N HIS A 144 8.18 -24.46 15.29
CA HIS A 144 7.63 -23.28 15.94
C HIS A 144 7.13 -22.21 14.98
N LEU A 145 7.60 -22.23 13.72
CA LEU A 145 7.27 -21.22 12.73
C LEU A 145 6.39 -21.79 11.62
N VAL A 146 5.41 -21.02 11.25
CA VAL A 146 4.52 -21.32 10.12
C VAL A 146 4.50 -20.15 9.14
N GLU A 147 4.29 -20.47 7.90
CA GLU A 147 4.00 -19.54 6.82
C GLU A 147 2.56 -19.74 6.35
N LEU A 148 1.77 -18.66 6.38
CA LEU A 148 0.37 -18.63 5.99
C LEU A 148 0.24 -17.87 4.67
N HIS A 149 -0.39 -18.48 3.69
CA HIS A 149 -0.62 -17.89 2.38
C HIS A 149 -2.08 -17.50 2.20
N TYR A 150 -2.29 -16.24 1.85
CA TYR A 150 -3.61 -15.67 1.59
C TYR A 150 -3.64 -14.95 0.25
N GLN A 151 -4.83 -14.85 -0.33
CA GLN A 151 -5.13 -13.90 -1.39
C GLN A 151 -6.11 -12.87 -0.82
N MET A 152 -5.76 -11.57 -0.94
CA MET A 152 -6.50 -10.49 -0.31
C MET A 152 -6.60 -9.28 -1.23
N PRO A 153 -7.64 -8.46 -1.12
CA PRO A 153 -7.66 -7.17 -1.79
C PRO A 153 -6.53 -6.27 -1.29
N LEU A 154 -5.84 -5.61 -2.21
CA LEU A 154 -4.75 -4.70 -1.86
C LEU A 154 -5.20 -3.61 -0.88
N ASN A 155 -6.43 -3.11 -1.03
CA ASN A 155 -6.99 -2.08 -0.18
C ASN A 155 -7.05 -2.48 1.31
N GLU A 156 -7.19 -3.76 1.60
CA GLU A 156 -7.22 -4.28 2.97
C GLU A 156 -5.83 -4.37 3.62
N ILE A 157 -4.77 -4.35 2.80
CA ILE A 157 -3.38 -4.49 3.26
C ILE A 157 -2.71 -3.14 3.51
N ILE A 158 -2.99 -2.15 2.67
CA ILE A 158 -2.22 -0.90 2.65
C ILE A 158 -2.48 0.05 3.83
N TYR A 159 -3.58 -0.13 4.58
CA TYR A 159 -3.90 0.72 5.72
C TYR A 159 -3.23 0.20 7.01
N ASP A 160 -3.99 -0.35 7.90
CA ASP A 160 -3.57 -0.73 9.26
C ASP A 160 -3.32 -2.23 9.44
N PHE A 161 -3.27 -3.00 8.35
CA PHE A 161 -3.12 -4.46 8.42
C PHE A 161 -1.82 -4.86 9.09
N PHE A 162 -0.70 -4.25 8.69
CA PHE A 162 0.61 -4.54 9.26
C PHE A 162 0.66 -4.23 10.76
N ASP A 163 0.15 -3.07 11.17
CA ASP A 163 0.13 -2.66 12.57
C ASP A 163 -0.77 -3.59 13.41
N THR A 164 -1.92 -3.95 12.86
CA THR A 164 -2.84 -4.91 13.49
C THR A 164 -2.19 -6.30 13.62
N LEU A 165 -1.49 -6.76 12.59
CA LEU A 165 -0.75 -8.03 12.60
C LEU A 165 0.33 -8.03 13.70
N LYS A 166 1.13 -6.97 13.77
CA LYS A 166 2.16 -6.80 14.80
C LYS A 166 1.56 -6.77 16.20
N ALA A 167 0.48 -6.03 16.41
CA ALA A 167 -0.20 -5.97 17.70
C ALA A 167 -0.73 -7.34 18.16
N ARG A 168 -1.33 -8.12 17.24
CA ARG A 168 -1.89 -9.44 17.53
C ARG A 168 -0.86 -10.55 17.73
N THR A 169 0.35 -10.34 17.28
CA THR A 169 1.46 -11.31 17.35
C THR A 169 2.62 -10.83 18.21
N LYS A 170 2.40 -9.80 19.04
CA LYS A 170 3.44 -9.20 19.90
C LYS A 170 4.72 -8.81 19.14
N GLY A 171 4.55 -8.42 17.86
CA GLY A 171 5.65 -8.03 16.99
C GLY A 171 6.39 -9.18 16.28
N TYR A 172 6.03 -10.45 16.53
CA TYR A 172 6.76 -11.58 15.97
C TYR A 172 6.46 -11.88 14.51
N ALA A 173 5.23 -11.61 14.03
CA ALA A 173 4.90 -11.91 12.64
C ALA A 173 5.59 -10.97 11.66
N SER A 174 5.98 -11.51 10.52
CA SER A 174 6.40 -10.76 9.33
C SER A 174 5.37 -10.91 8.23
N LEU A 175 5.29 -9.90 7.38
CA LEU A 175 4.36 -9.81 6.26
C LEU A 175 5.14 -9.49 4.99
N ASP A 176 4.89 -10.25 3.95
CA ASP A 176 5.26 -9.92 2.59
C ASP A 176 4.04 -10.05 1.67
N TYR A 177 4.00 -9.26 0.60
CA TYR A 177 2.92 -9.36 -0.38
C TYR A 177 3.39 -8.94 -1.77
N GLU A 178 2.84 -9.57 -2.78
CA GLU A 178 3.03 -9.22 -4.19
C GLU A 178 1.69 -8.99 -4.89
N VAL A 179 1.68 -8.04 -5.83
CA VAL A 179 0.48 -7.78 -6.64
C VAL A 179 0.25 -8.99 -7.56
N ASP A 180 -0.97 -9.53 -7.53
CA ASP A 180 -1.36 -10.69 -8.32
C ASP A 180 -2.21 -10.24 -9.52
N GLN A 181 -3.51 -10.27 -9.39
CA GLN A 181 -4.46 -10.01 -10.48
C GLN A 181 -5.59 -9.10 -10.01
N TYR A 182 -6.30 -8.52 -10.97
CA TYR A 182 -7.55 -7.85 -10.70
C TYR A 182 -8.69 -8.87 -10.62
N GLN A 183 -9.59 -8.68 -9.66
CA GLN A 183 -10.78 -9.52 -9.50
C GLN A 183 -12.03 -8.65 -9.41
N PRO A 184 -13.19 -9.17 -9.89
CA PRO A 184 -14.46 -8.47 -9.77
C PRO A 184 -14.78 -8.12 -8.32
N SER A 185 -15.24 -6.92 -8.10
CA SER A 185 -15.63 -6.41 -6.78
C SER A 185 -16.88 -5.54 -6.86
N GLU A 186 -17.71 -5.63 -5.84
CA GLU A 186 -18.86 -4.74 -5.67
C GLU A 186 -18.38 -3.44 -5.03
N LEU A 187 -18.00 -2.48 -5.87
CA LEU A 187 -17.56 -1.16 -5.42
C LEU A 187 -18.75 -0.24 -5.26
N VAL A 188 -18.85 0.39 -4.08
CA VAL A 188 -19.83 1.44 -3.78
C VAL A 188 -19.09 2.76 -3.62
N LYS A 189 -19.63 3.82 -4.25
CA LYS A 189 -19.09 5.18 -4.17
C LYS A 189 -19.42 5.82 -2.83
#